data_faa2a4aa9ed8870552663898d7e53622
#
_entry.id   faa2a4aa9ed8870552663898d7e53622
#
_cell.length_a   1.000
_cell.length_b   1.000
_cell.length_c   1.000
_cell.angle_alpha   90.00
_cell.angle_beta   90.00
_cell.angle_gamma   90.00
#
_symmetry.space_group_name_H-M   'P 1'
#
loop_
_entity.id
_entity.type
_entity.pdbx_description
1 polymer ?
#
loop_
_entity_poly.entity_id
_entity_poly.type
_entity_poly.pdbx_seq_one_letter_code
_entity_poly.pdbx_strand_id
1 'polypeptide(L)'
;GVLDMLLAEKHIKVVLIVPSGKEDFFKQQYAGKAVVQPVDSRLILKNGLIKAFRTIGYLLVDSHYLWYKKVERRNANRAHPGAHFKYFLERVFTKVCAGRKNIRHLYRRMYMQHTAVNDIERLFDAYKPDLLFATDIFDETDGLFIRQAKHTNVPSVGMVRSWDNCYSKGILKAIPDTVIVNNETIKRELVDIHGVDEDTICPVGVPQYDHLFKILKLKREEFLQSIGARAEDKLIVFAPAGRKLFDKDTEFCEILSDAIERGEIKGSAHVLIRNHPGHPANLDIWNKRSHFTIENPGRTFDGLTSRETELTNDDSVHLANTLYHADLIIYVATTMGLDSLVFDKPQIIVNFDGYKERFYTQSIRRYHDEDHMKKMLSLGGVRRADSKEDLINAMNIYLENPSLDNKGREHMRKQQLYLNDGHAAERIAKHILSRVF
;
A
#
# COMPACT_ATOMS: atom_id res chain seq x y z
N GLY A 1 12.71 5.90 -12.06
CA GLY A 1 12.22 4.58 -11.62
C GLY A 1 12.33 3.53 -12.72
N VAL A 2 11.61 2.41 -12.58
CA VAL A 2 11.64 1.30 -13.55
C VAL A 2 11.34 1.78 -14.97
N LEU A 3 10.27 2.56 -15.14
CA LEU A 3 9.85 3.07 -16.44
C LEU A 3 10.93 3.95 -17.10
N ASP A 4 11.59 4.80 -16.32
CA ASP A 4 12.65 5.67 -16.87
C ASP A 4 13.84 4.86 -17.40
N MET A 5 14.17 3.75 -16.72
CA MET A 5 15.25 2.84 -17.17
C MET A 5 14.84 2.10 -18.44
N LEU A 6 13.60 1.61 -18.55
CA LEU A 6 13.11 0.98 -19.77
C LEU A 6 13.05 1.96 -20.94
N LEU A 7 12.66 3.21 -20.71
CA LEU A 7 12.61 4.26 -21.72
C LEU A 7 14.00 4.75 -22.17
N ALA A 8 15.05 4.48 -21.39
CA ALA A 8 16.42 4.79 -21.78
C ALA A 8 16.99 3.78 -22.80
N GLU A 9 16.37 2.60 -22.93
CA GLU A 9 16.80 1.55 -23.87
C GLU A 9 16.33 1.88 -25.29
N LYS A 10 17.27 2.08 -26.22
CA LYS A 10 16.98 2.55 -27.59
C LYS A 10 16.11 1.61 -28.44
N HIS A 11 16.08 0.32 -28.09
CA HIS A 11 15.37 -0.71 -28.86
C HIS A 11 14.01 -1.06 -28.28
N ILE A 12 13.60 -0.38 -27.19
CA ILE A 12 12.33 -0.65 -26.52
C ILE A 12 11.31 0.45 -26.83
N LYS A 13 10.13 0.03 -27.24
CA LYS A 13 8.94 0.88 -27.36
C LYS A 13 7.99 0.54 -26.23
N VAL A 14 7.66 1.52 -25.40
CA VAL A 14 6.75 1.35 -24.26
C VAL A 14 5.37 1.84 -24.63
N VAL A 15 4.36 0.99 -24.45
CA VAL A 15 2.94 1.34 -24.45
C VAL A 15 2.48 1.35 -22.98
N LEU A 16 2.21 2.54 -22.47
CA LEU A 16 1.79 2.74 -21.09
C LEU A 16 0.26 2.72 -21.01
N ILE A 17 -0.30 1.66 -20.44
CA ILE A 17 -1.73 1.54 -20.19
C ILE A 17 -2.08 2.30 -18.91
N VAL A 18 -2.99 3.28 -19.04
CA VAL A 18 -3.37 4.15 -17.92
C VAL A 18 -4.89 4.17 -17.73
N PRO A 19 -5.40 4.44 -16.53
CA PRO A 19 -6.83 4.64 -16.31
C PRO A 19 -7.34 5.85 -17.12
N SER A 20 -8.51 5.70 -17.76
CA SER A 20 -9.16 6.83 -18.42
C SER A 20 -9.39 8.00 -17.48
N GLY A 21 -9.09 9.21 -17.93
CA GLY A 21 -9.12 10.46 -17.16
C GLY A 21 -7.77 10.88 -16.57
N LYS A 22 -6.70 10.05 -16.73
CA LYS A 22 -5.34 10.42 -16.36
C LYS A 22 -4.37 10.51 -17.56
N GLU A 23 -4.87 10.28 -18.76
CA GLU A 23 -4.06 10.24 -19.98
C GLU A 23 -3.24 11.50 -20.20
N ASP A 24 -3.80 12.67 -19.98
CA ASP A 24 -3.10 13.94 -20.23
C ASP A 24 -1.95 14.16 -19.22
N PHE A 25 -2.15 13.76 -17.97
CA PHE A 25 -1.10 13.78 -16.96
C PHE A 25 0.10 12.92 -17.39
N PHE A 26 -0.15 11.67 -17.81
CA PHE A 26 0.92 10.77 -18.24
C PHE A 26 1.50 11.15 -19.61
N LYS A 27 0.71 11.67 -20.53
CA LYS A 27 1.21 12.22 -21.81
C LYS A 27 2.17 13.38 -21.56
N GLN A 28 1.84 14.29 -20.64
CA GLN A 28 2.71 15.40 -20.28
C GLN A 28 4.03 14.92 -19.65
N GLN A 29 3.94 13.93 -18.76
CA GLN A 29 5.12 13.39 -18.05
C GLN A 29 6.05 12.60 -18.96
N TYR A 30 5.51 11.85 -19.94
CA TYR A 30 6.26 10.96 -20.83
C TYR A 30 6.19 11.35 -22.30
N ALA A 31 6.01 12.65 -22.58
CA ALA A 31 5.89 13.20 -23.94
C ALA A 31 7.04 12.73 -24.85
N GLY A 32 6.69 12.11 -25.98
CA GLY A 32 7.65 11.61 -26.98
C GLY A 32 8.48 10.38 -26.56
N LYS A 33 8.30 9.87 -25.32
CA LYS A 33 9.05 8.72 -24.80
C LYS A 33 8.22 7.43 -24.75
N ALA A 34 6.93 7.54 -24.50
CA ALA A 34 6.01 6.39 -24.43
C ALA A 34 4.70 6.68 -25.17
N VAL A 35 4.07 5.64 -25.67
CA VAL A 35 2.67 5.71 -26.15
C VAL A 35 1.76 5.58 -24.92
N VAL A 36 0.91 6.56 -24.67
CA VAL A 36 -0.04 6.52 -23.55
C VAL A 36 -1.41 6.11 -24.07
N GLN A 37 -1.90 4.96 -23.60
CA GLN A 37 -3.16 4.35 -24.00
C GLN A 37 -4.13 4.28 -22.82
N PRO A 38 -5.24 5.04 -22.82
CA PRO A 38 -6.25 4.97 -21.76
C PRO A 38 -7.09 3.69 -21.86
N VAL A 39 -7.45 3.13 -20.70
CA VAL A 39 -8.38 2.01 -20.56
C VAL A 39 -9.43 2.35 -19.50
N ASP A 40 -10.73 2.19 -19.83
CA ASP A 40 -11.81 2.41 -18.87
C ASP A 40 -12.05 1.14 -18.02
N SER A 41 -11.34 1.05 -16.92
CA SER A 41 -11.52 -0.03 -15.95
C SER A 41 -12.93 -0.10 -15.37
N ARG A 42 -13.71 1.00 -15.37
CA ARG A 42 -15.10 1.03 -14.88
C ARG A 42 -16.02 0.19 -15.76
N LEU A 43 -15.84 0.25 -17.08
CA LEU A 43 -16.61 -0.58 -18.02
C LEU A 43 -16.27 -2.06 -17.83
N ILE A 44 -14.99 -2.39 -17.72
CA ILE A 44 -14.51 -3.75 -17.45
C ILE A 44 -15.13 -4.29 -16.15
N LEU A 45 -15.08 -3.50 -15.08
CA LEU A 45 -15.60 -3.91 -13.76
C LEU A 45 -17.13 -3.99 -13.69
N LYS A 46 -17.88 -3.45 -14.66
CA LYS A 46 -19.35 -3.63 -14.77
C LYS A 46 -19.74 -5.02 -15.27
N ASN A 47 -18.84 -5.76 -15.91
CA ASN A 47 -19.13 -7.10 -16.41
C ASN A 47 -19.52 -8.04 -15.27
N GLY A 48 -20.69 -8.66 -15.38
CA GLY A 48 -21.27 -9.52 -14.34
C GLY A 48 -20.42 -10.76 -14.04
N LEU A 49 -19.80 -11.34 -15.07
CA LEU A 49 -18.95 -12.52 -14.94
C LEU A 49 -17.63 -12.18 -14.19
N ILE A 50 -17.01 -11.05 -14.52
CA ILE A 50 -15.82 -10.56 -13.82
C ILE A 50 -16.13 -10.30 -12.35
N LYS A 51 -17.31 -9.68 -12.06
CA LYS A 51 -17.78 -9.51 -10.69
C LYS A 51 -17.97 -10.83 -9.94
N ALA A 52 -18.52 -11.84 -10.61
CA ALA A 52 -18.71 -13.17 -10.03
C ALA A 52 -17.35 -13.81 -9.67
N PHE A 53 -16.41 -13.81 -10.61
CA PHE A 53 -15.05 -14.30 -10.34
C PHE A 53 -14.38 -13.54 -9.20
N ARG A 54 -14.47 -12.20 -9.16
CA ARG A 54 -13.95 -11.42 -8.05
C ARG A 54 -14.56 -11.83 -6.71
N THR A 55 -15.88 -12.01 -6.67
CA THR A 55 -16.58 -12.40 -5.43
C THR A 55 -16.14 -13.79 -4.97
N ILE A 56 -16.07 -14.78 -5.87
CA ILE A 56 -15.58 -16.12 -5.56
C ILE A 56 -14.12 -16.06 -5.11
N GLY A 57 -13.30 -15.26 -5.79
CA GLY A 57 -11.88 -15.08 -5.46
C GLY A 57 -11.66 -14.61 -4.02
N TYR A 58 -12.52 -13.74 -3.49
CA TYR A 58 -12.48 -13.31 -2.09
C TYR A 58 -12.89 -14.43 -1.10
N LEU A 59 -13.66 -15.41 -1.54
CA LEU A 59 -14.05 -16.55 -0.70
C LEU A 59 -12.97 -17.64 -0.66
N LEU A 60 -12.01 -17.64 -1.58
CA LEU A 60 -10.95 -18.63 -1.68
C LEU A 60 -9.68 -18.27 -0.87
N VAL A 61 -9.68 -17.14 -0.17
CA VAL A 61 -8.65 -16.75 0.78
C VAL A 61 -9.26 -16.60 2.17
N ASP A 62 -8.71 -17.32 3.16
CA ASP A 62 -9.11 -17.22 4.55
C ASP A 62 -8.14 -16.32 5.31
N SER A 63 -8.43 -15.02 5.37
CA SER A 63 -7.65 -14.01 6.06
C SER A 63 -8.53 -13.21 7.03
N HIS A 64 -7.90 -12.58 8.02
CA HIS A 64 -8.58 -11.71 8.97
C HIS A 64 -9.26 -10.53 8.27
N TYR A 65 -8.56 -9.88 7.32
CA TYR A 65 -9.12 -8.78 6.52
C TYR A 65 -10.40 -9.18 5.78
N LEU A 66 -10.39 -10.28 5.04
CA LEU A 66 -11.55 -10.73 4.27
C LEU A 66 -12.69 -11.25 5.17
N TRP A 67 -12.34 -11.86 6.32
CA TRP A 67 -13.33 -12.18 7.34
C TRP A 67 -14.02 -10.92 7.85
N TYR A 68 -13.24 -9.93 8.24
CA TYR A 68 -13.76 -8.66 8.74
C TYR A 68 -14.68 -7.97 7.71
N LYS A 69 -14.29 -7.93 6.43
CA LYS A 69 -15.14 -7.39 5.34
C LYS A 69 -16.47 -8.11 5.19
N LYS A 70 -16.52 -9.40 5.45
CA LYS A 70 -17.80 -10.18 5.49
C LYS A 70 -18.65 -9.78 6.70
N VAL A 71 -18.03 -9.59 7.87
CA VAL A 71 -18.71 -9.11 9.08
C VAL A 71 -19.28 -7.69 8.86
N GLU A 72 -18.49 -6.79 8.34
CA GLU A 72 -18.88 -5.40 8.01
C GLU A 72 -20.09 -5.38 7.06
N ARG A 73 -20.06 -6.17 5.99
CA ARG A 73 -21.17 -6.31 5.03
C ARG A 73 -22.42 -6.91 5.67
N ARG A 74 -22.28 -7.93 6.54
CA ARG A 74 -23.39 -8.49 7.31
C ARG A 74 -24.03 -7.44 8.20
N ASN A 75 -23.23 -6.63 8.90
CA ASN A 75 -23.71 -5.61 9.82
C ASN A 75 -24.41 -4.47 9.06
N ALA A 76 -23.88 -4.04 7.93
CA ALA A 76 -24.50 -3.04 7.07
C ALA A 76 -25.87 -3.49 6.52
N ASN A 77 -26.05 -4.81 6.31
CA ASN A 77 -27.29 -5.39 5.80
C ASN A 77 -28.11 -6.12 6.89
N ARG A 78 -27.92 -5.79 8.15
CA ARG A 78 -28.51 -6.52 9.29
C ARG A 78 -30.03 -6.61 9.25
N ALA A 79 -30.69 -5.60 8.65
CA ALA A 79 -32.14 -5.57 8.49
C ALA A 79 -32.66 -6.50 7.38
N HIS A 80 -31.80 -6.99 6.47
CA HIS A 80 -32.24 -7.89 5.42
C HIS A 80 -32.35 -9.34 5.90
N PRO A 81 -33.52 -9.98 5.68
CA PRO A 81 -33.66 -11.42 5.92
C PRO A 81 -32.58 -12.18 5.14
N GLY A 82 -31.90 -13.07 5.78
CA GLY A 82 -30.86 -13.89 5.14
C GLY A 82 -29.43 -13.32 5.14
N ALA A 83 -29.18 -12.10 5.61
CA ALA A 83 -27.82 -11.58 5.71
C ALA A 83 -26.91 -12.45 6.60
N HIS A 84 -27.46 -12.95 7.72
CA HIS A 84 -26.77 -13.88 8.62
C HIS A 84 -26.53 -15.23 7.97
N PHE A 85 -27.54 -15.76 7.24
CA PHE A 85 -27.43 -17.02 6.52
C PHE A 85 -26.39 -16.96 5.41
N LYS A 86 -26.41 -15.89 4.61
CA LYS A 86 -25.39 -15.64 3.58
C LYS A 86 -24.00 -15.59 4.19
N TYR A 87 -23.81 -14.84 5.28
CA TYR A 87 -22.53 -14.79 5.99
C TYR A 87 -22.08 -16.18 6.44
N PHE A 88 -22.99 -16.98 7.01
CA PHE A 88 -22.68 -18.34 7.42
C PHE A 88 -22.21 -19.20 6.24
N LEU A 89 -22.96 -19.18 5.12
CA LEU A 89 -22.58 -19.91 3.91
C LEU A 89 -21.22 -19.47 3.35
N GLU A 90 -20.96 -18.16 3.29
CA GLU A 90 -19.67 -17.62 2.86
C GLU A 90 -18.53 -18.10 3.77
N ARG A 91 -18.76 -18.18 5.08
CA ARG A 91 -17.76 -18.69 6.06
C ARG A 91 -17.50 -20.17 5.89
N VAL A 92 -18.54 -20.99 5.77
CA VAL A 92 -18.43 -22.44 5.53
C VAL A 92 -17.70 -22.68 4.22
N PHE A 93 -18.09 -22.00 3.15
CA PHE A 93 -17.43 -22.12 1.84
C PHE A 93 -15.94 -21.77 1.94
N THR A 94 -15.59 -20.64 2.58
CA THR A 94 -14.19 -20.23 2.77
C THR A 94 -13.42 -21.32 3.53
N LYS A 95 -13.94 -21.82 4.67
CA LYS A 95 -13.26 -22.85 5.47
C LYS A 95 -13.06 -24.18 4.73
N VAL A 96 -14.00 -24.52 3.85
CA VAL A 96 -13.93 -25.76 3.06
C VAL A 96 -13.04 -25.61 1.83
N CYS A 97 -13.08 -24.45 1.15
CA CYS A 97 -12.48 -24.28 -0.18
C CYS A 97 -11.12 -23.57 -0.19
N ALA A 98 -10.89 -22.66 0.76
CA ALA A 98 -9.64 -21.92 0.80
C ALA A 98 -8.42 -22.84 0.99
N GLY A 99 -7.31 -22.51 0.33
CA GLY A 99 -6.08 -23.29 0.40
C GLY A 99 -6.06 -24.59 -0.43
N ARG A 100 -7.20 -25.06 -0.96
CA ARG A 100 -7.26 -26.32 -1.72
C ARG A 100 -6.73 -26.14 -3.16
N LYS A 101 -5.64 -26.83 -3.48
CA LYS A 101 -4.97 -26.78 -4.78
C LYS A 101 -5.92 -27.00 -5.96
N ASN A 102 -6.75 -28.06 -5.90
CA ASN A 102 -7.68 -28.40 -7.00
C ASN A 102 -8.73 -27.31 -7.24
N ILE A 103 -9.23 -26.67 -6.19
CA ILE A 103 -10.21 -25.58 -6.30
C ILE A 103 -9.56 -24.35 -6.90
N ARG A 104 -8.33 -24.00 -6.49
CA ARG A 104 -7.55 -22.90 -7.09
C ARG A 104 -7.31 -23.14 -8.58
N HIS A 105 -6.92 -24.36 -8.98
CA HIS A 105 -6.72 -24.72 -10.39
C HIS A 105 -8.01 -24.62 -11.21
N LEU A 106 -9.11 -25.18 -10.71
CA LEU A 106 -10.41 -25.10 -11.37
C LEU A 106 -10.86 -23.65 -11.55
N TYR A 107 -10.78 -22.84 -10.48
CA TYR A 107 -11.13 -21.42 -10.52
C TYR A 107 -10.34 -20.66 -11.59
N ARG A 108 -9.00 -20.84 -11.62
CA ARG A 108 -8.14 -20.19 -12.62
C ARG A 108 -8.42 -20.64 -14.03
N ARG A 109 -8.62 -21.95 -14.23
CA ARG A 109 -8.98 -22.50 -15.54
C ARG A 109 -10.26 -21.85 -16.06
N MET A 110 -11.29 -21.77 -15.23
CA MET A 110 -12.55 -21.13 -15.61
C MET A 110 -12.37 -19.62 -15.88
N TYR A 111 -11.60 -18.93 -15.04
CA TYR A 111 -11.28 -17.53 -15.26
C TYR A 111 -10.60 -17.31 -16.61
N MET A 112 -9.56 -18.07 -16.92
CA MET A 112 -8.82 -17.98 -18.16
C MET A 112 -9.70 -18.23 -19.40
N GLN A 113 -10.67 -19.15 -19.30
CA GLN A 113 -11.56 -19.52 -20.41
C GLN A 113 -12.69 -18.53 -20.66
N HIS A 114 -13.21 -17.88 -19.61
CA HIS A 114 -14.49 -17.18 -19.70
C HIS A 114 -14.42 -15.64 -19.52
N THR A 115 -13.25 -15.06 -19.23
CA THR A 115 -13.14 -13.62 -18.95
C THR A 115 -12.46 -12.81 -20.05
N ALA A 116 -12.69 -13.17 -21.33
CA ALA A 116 -12.24 -12.36 -22.47
C ALA A 116 -12.83 -10.94 -22.45
N VAL A 117 -12.03 -9.96 -22.84
CA VAL A 117 -12.41 -8.54 -22.95
C VAL A 117 -11.94 -7.99 -24.30
N ASN A 118 -12.89 -7.70 -25.19
CA ASN A 118 -12.60 -7.29 -26.57
C ASN A 118 -11.67 -6.07 -26.66
N ASP A 119 -11.79 -5.10 -25.75
CA ASP A 119 -10.95 -3.91 -25.78
C ASP A 119 -9.49 -4.24 -25.49
N ILE A 120 -9.22 -5.22 -24.59
CA ILE A 120 -7.87 -5.68 -24.31
C ILE A 120 -7.33 -6.49 -25.51
N GLU A 121 -8.15 -7.34 -26.12
CA GLU A 121 -7.79 -8.12 -27.32
C GLU A 121 -7.37 -7.17 -28.46
N ARG A 122 -8.17 -6.12 -28.75
CA ARG A 122 -7.84 -5.10 -29.73
C ARG A 122 -6.50 -4.40 -29.47
N LEU A 123 -6.16 -4.16 -28.19
CA LEU A 123 -4.87 -3.56 -27.85
C LEU A 123 -3.71 -4.49 -28.17
N PHE A 124 -3.84 -5.80 -27.90
CA PHE A 124 -2.83 -6.78 -28.27
C PHE A 124 -2.67 -6.89 -29.80
N ASP A 125 -3.77 -6.86 -30.55
CA ASP A 125 -3.74 -6.87 -32.01
C ASP A 125 -3.09 -5.62 -32.61
N ALA A 126 -3.37 -4.46 -32.00
CA ALA A 126 -2.88 -3.17 -32.49
C ALA A 126 -1.38 -2.97 -32.17
N TYR A 127 -0.95 -3.33 -30.98
CA TYR A 127 0.42 -3.07 -30.52
C TYR A 127 1.36 -4.26 -30.66
N LYS A 128 0.85 -5.50 -30.76
CA LYS A 128 1.62 -6.76 -30.86
C LYS A 128 2.80 -6.77 -29.87
N PRO A 129 2.53 -6.71 -28.57
CA PRO A 129 3.60 -6.58 -27.59
C PRO A 129 4.47 -7.84 -27.55
N ASP A 130 5.79 -7.65 -27.44
CA ASP A 130 6.76 -8.73 -27.21
C ASP A 130 6.80 -9.18 -25.75
N LEU A 131 6.38 -8.31 -24.83
CA LEU A 131 6.30 -8.58 -23.39
C LEU A 131 5.22 -7.72 -22.72
N LEU A 132 4.50 -8.33 -21.79
CA LEU A 132 3.60 -7.63 -20.87
C LEU A 132 4.28 -7.46 -19.52
N PHE A 133 4.30 -6.22 -18.98
CA PHE A 133 4.61 -5.95 -17.59
C PHE A 133 3.38 -5.43 -16.84
N ALA A 134 2.86 -6.25 -15.92
CA ALA A 134 1.71 -5.92 -15.07
C ALA A 134 2.19 -5.39 -13.71
N THR A 135 1.84 -4.15 -13.37
CA THR A 135 2.35 -3.46 -12.19
C THR A 135 1.63 -3.83 -10.88
N ASP A 136 0.47 -4.49 -10.97
CA ASP A 136 -0.29 -4.98 -9.81
C ASP A 136 -1.09 -6.24 -10.18
N ILE A 137 -0.49 -7.42 -10.05
CA ILE A 137 -1.12 -8.70 -10.44
C ILE A 137 -2.42 -9.01 -9.71
N PHE A 138 -2.74 -8.30 -8.63
CA PHE A 138 -3.98 -8.41 -7.89
C PHE A 138 -5.07 -7.43 -8.37
N ASP A 139 -4.73 -6.46 -9.23
CA ASP A 139 -5.72 -5.61 -9.89
C ASP A 139 -6.53 -6.41 -10.92
N GLU A 140 -7.82 -6.09 -11.06
CA GLU A 140 -8.70 -6.82 -11.99
C GLU A 140 -8.28 -6.59 -13.44
N THR A 141 -7.90 -5.37 -13.80
CA THR A 141 -7.51 -5.00 -15.16
C THR A 141 -6.19 -5.66 -15.52
N ASP A 142 -5.17 -5.59 -14.64
CA ASP A 142 -3.89 -6.26 -14.85
C ASP A 142 -4.06 -7.78 -14.98
N GLY A 143 -4.95 -8.39 -14.18
CA GLY A 143 -5.30 -9.81 -14.29
C GLY A 143 -5.86 -10.19 -15.66
N LEU A 144 -6.65 -9.32 -16.28
CA LEU A 144 -7.19 -9.54 -17.63
C LEU A 144 -6.13 -9.34 -18.72
N PHE A 145 -5.20 -8.39 -18.55
CA PHE A 145 -4.04 -8.26 -19.45
C PHE A 145 -3.14 -9.49 -19.37
N ILE A 146 -2.88 -10.02 -18.16
CA ILE A 146 -2.10 -11.27 -17.98
C ILE A 146 -2.84 -12.45 -18.65
N ARG A 147 -4.17 -12.53 -18.50
CA ARG A 147 -4.98 -13.54 -19.19
C ARG A 147 -4.78 -13.44 -20.70
N GLN A 148 -4.86 -12.24 -21.28
CA GLN A 148 -4.72 -12.04 -22.71
C GLN A 148 -3.29 -12.37 -23.19
N ALA A 149 -2.26 -11.97 -22.45
CA ALA A 149 -0.87 -12.31 -22.75
C ALA A 149 -0.68 -13.84 -22.86
N LYS A 150 -1.22 -14.60 -21.90
CA LYS A 150 -1.18 -16.06 -21.94
C LYS A 150 -1.96 -16.66 -23.11
N HIS A 151 -3.08 -16.04 -23.49
CA HIS A 151 -3.88 -16.52 -24.63
C HIS A 151 -3.16 -16.31 -25.97
N THR A 152 -2.38 -15.23 -26.08
CA THR A 152 -1.60 -14.90 -27.28
C THR A 152 -0.14 -15.34 -27.23
N ASN A 153 0.27 -16.11 -26.20
CA ASN A 153 1.64 -16.54 -25.94
C ASN A 153 2.66 -15.38 -25.83
N VAL A 154 2.23 -14.23 -25.36
CA VAL A 154 3.11 -13.10 -25.04
C VAL A 154 3.71 -13.32 -23.65
N PRO A 155 5.04 -13.29 -23.49
CA PRO A 155 5.71 -13.39 -22.20
C PRO A 155 5.19 -12.33 -21.24
N SER A 156 5.03 -12.70 -19.95
CA SER A 156 4.45 -11.81 -18.96
C SER A 156 5.27 -11.76 -17.67
N VAL A 157 5.57 -10.55 -17.22
CA VAL A 157 6.16 -10.25 -15.92
C VAL A 157 5.11 -9.52 -15.10
N GLY A 158 4.90 -9.91 -13.86
CA GLY A 158 3.94 -9.23 -13.00
C GLY A 158 4.55 -8.86 -11.66
N MET A 159 4.02 -7.83 -11.02
CA MET A 159 4.52 -7.35 -9.73
C MET A 159 3.42 -7.38 -8.66
N VAL A 160 3.78 -7.77 -7.43
CA VAL A 160 2.95 -7.54 -6.25
C VAL A 160 3.23 -6.15 -5.74
N ARG A 161 2.21 -5.30 -5.76
CA ARG A 161 2.37 -3.88 -5.48
C ARG A 161 2.48 -3.55 -3.99
N SER A 162 1.70 -4.21 -3.14
CA SER A 162 1.59 -3.88 -1.72
C SER A 162 1.70 -5.13 -0.84
N TRP A 163 2.26 -4.93 0.32
CA TRP A 163 2.56 -5.96 1.30
C TRP A 163 1.34 -6.68 1.90
N ASP A 164 0.14 -6.08 1.79
CA ASP A 164 -1.13 -6.65 2.25
C ASP A 164 -1.87 -7.44 1.17
N ASN A 165 -1.45 -7.35 -0.10
CA ASN A 165 -2.24 -7.81 -1.23
C ASN A 165 -2.55 -9.31 -1.17
N CYS A 166 -1.63 -10.14 -0.69
CA CYS A 166 -1.84 -11.57 -0.55
C CYS A 166 -3.02 -11.93 0.38
N TYR A 167 -3.37 -11.05 1.30
CA TYR A 167 -4.46 -11.25 2.25
C TYR A 167 -5.73 -10.47 1.91
N SER A 168 -5.58 -9.31 1.27
CA SER A 168 -6.68 -8.34 1.12
C SER A 168 -7.41 -8.42 -0.23
N LYS A 169 -6.79 -8.98 -1.28
CA LYS A 169 -7.29 -8.92 -2.66
C LYS A 169 -7.97 -10.19 -3.18
N GLY A 170 -8.10 -11.22 -2.34
CA GLY A 170 -8.61 -12.53 -2.77
C GLY A 170 -7.58 -13.34 -3.57
N ILE A 171 -7.99 -14.52 -4.07
CA ILE A 171 -7.08 -15.41 -4.79
C ILE A 171 -6.60 -14.79 -6.09
N LEU A 172 -5.30 -14.94 -6.40
CA LEU A 172 -4.71 -14.52 -7.66
C LEU A 172 -5.35 -15.28 -8.83
N LYS A 173 -5.92 -14.55 -9.80
CA LYS A 173 -6.77 -15.09 -10.87
C LYS A 173 -5.98 -15.58 -12.07
N ALA A 174 -5.05 -14.77 -12.53
CA ALA A 174 -4.10 -15.09 -13.58
C ALA A 174 -2.68 -14.96 -13.02
N ILE A 175 -1.82 -15.94 -13.29
CA ILE A 175 -0.43 -15.93 -12.83
C ILE A 175 0.45 -15.60 -14.03
N PRO A 176 1.24 -14.52 -14.00
CA PRO A 176 2.21 -14.23 -15.08
C PRO A 176 3.32 -15.29 -15.12
N ASP A 177 4.17 -15.26 -16.12
CA ASP A 177 5.26 -16.25 -16.27
C ASP A 177 6.34 -16.04 -15.19
N THR A 178 6.57 -14.80 -14.78
CA THR A 178 7.40 -14.47 -13.60
C THR A 178 6.74 -13.41 -12.74
N VAL A 179 6.99 -13.48 -11.43
CA VAL A 179 6.40 -12.57 -10.44
C VAL A 179 7.51 -11.86 -9.68
N ILE A 180 7.46 -10.54 -9.70
CA ILE A 180 8.34 -9.68 -8.91
C ILE A 180 7.65 -9.36 -7.58
N VAL A 181 8.38 -9.49 -6.48
CA VAL A 181 7.90 -9.19 -5.13
C VAL A 181 8.90 -8.32 -4.37
N ASN A 182 8.41 -7.60 -3.37
CA ASN A 182 9.26 -6.72 -2.58
C ASN A 182 10.23 -7.50 -1.67
N ASN A 183 9.81 -8.68 -1.17
CA ASN A 183 10.59 -9.43 -0.16
C ASN A 183 10.24 -10.92 -0.14
N GLU A 184 11.03 -11.67 0.64
CA GLU A 184 10.85 -13.11 0.83
C GLU A 184 9.55 -13.47 1.58
N THR A 185 9.00 -12.56 2.38
CA THR A 185 7.72 -12.80 3.06
C THR A 185 6.58 -12.88 2.07
N ILE A 186 6.50 -11.91 1.14
CA ILE A 186 5.49 -11.92 0.07
C ILE A 186 5.71 -13.12 -0.87
N LYS A 187 6.96 -13.50 -1.16
CA LYS A 187 7.27 -14.71 -1.94
C LYS A 187 6.61 -15.94 -1.31
N ARG A 188 6.86 -16.17 -0.02
CA ARG A 188 6.25 -17.30 0.73
C ARG A 188 4.72 -17.23 0.73
N GLU A 189 4.14 -16.06 0.91
CA GLU A 189 2.69 -15.86 0.89
C GLU A 189 2.07 -16.17 -0.49
N LEU A 190 2.75 -15.83 -1.58
CA LEU A 190 2.31 -16.22 -2.92
C LEU A 190 2.33 -17.74 -3.11
N VAL A 191 3.35 -18.42 -2.61
CA VAL A 191 3.43 -19.89 -2.67
C VAL A 191 2.31 -20.51 -1.82
N ASP A 192 2.24 -20.15 -0.55
CA ASP A 192 1.35 -20.79 0.43
C ASP A 192 -0.13 -20.50 0.15
N ILE A 193 -0.48 -19.23 -0.01
CA ILE A 193 -1.87 -18.79 -0.14
C ILE A 193 -2.34 -18.94 -1.58
N HIS A 194 -1.52 -18.48 -2.53
CA HIS A 194 -1.94 -18.41 -3.93
C HIS A 194 -1.45 -19.58 -4.77
N GLY A 195 -0.48 -20.39 -4.29
CA GLY A 195 0.06 -21.54 -5.01
C GLY A 195 0.75 -21.14 -6.32
N VAL A 196 1.51 -20.05 -6.28
CA VAL A 196 2.44 -19.64 -7.32
C VAL A 196 3.68 -20.51 -7.21
N ASP A 197 4.29 -20.89 -8.31
CA ASP A 197 5.52 -21.66 -8.32
C ASP A 197 6.68 -20.82 -7.78
N GLU A 198 7.38 -21.34 -6.79
CA GLU A 198 8.43 -20.63 -6.07
C GLU A 198 9.56 -20.16 -6.99
N ASP A 199 9.92 -20.97 -7.99
CA ASP A 199 11.00 -20.69 -8.94
C ASP A 199 10.68 -19.55 -9.90
N THR A 200 9.40 -19.18 -10.02
CA THR A 200 8.95 -18.06 -10.84
C THR A 200 8.92 -16.71 -10.10
N ILE A 201 9.19 -16.71 -8.78
CA ILE A 201 9.07 -15.51 -7.91
C ILE A 201 10.44 -14.93 -7.61
N CYS A 202 10.62 -13.64 -7.94
CA CYS A 202 11.87 -12.90 -7.77
C CYS A 202 11.72 -11.76 -6.75
N PRO A 203 12.31 -11.86 -5.55
CA PRO A 203 12.39 -10.76 -4.59
C PRO A 203 13.41 -9.71 -5.05
N VAL A 204 13.02 -8.43 -5.03
CA VAL A 204 13.85 -7.34 -5.59
C VAL A 204 14.06 -6.14 -4.65
N GLY A 205 13.32 -6.06 -3.55
CA GLY A 205 13.22 -4.87 -2.70
C GLY A 205 12.03 -4.00 -3.09
N VAL A 206 11.94 -2.81 -2.52
CA VAL A 206 10.80 -1.89 -2.65
C VAL A 206 11.17 -0.73 -3.58
N PRO A 207 10.77 -0.75 -4.87
CA PRO A 207 11.25 0.23 -5.86
C PRO A 207 10.79 1.67 -5.57
N GLN A 208 9.69 1.82 -4.85
CA GLN A 208 9.20 3.13 -4.42
C GLN A 208 10.10 3.84 -3.40
N TYR A 209 11.04 3.12 -2.78
CA TYR A 209 11.98 3.72 -1.84
C TYR A 209 13.33 4.09 -2.46
N ASP A 210 13.62 3.63 -3.68
CA ASP A 210 14.91 3.90 -4.32
C ASP A 210 15.19 5.41 -4.46
N HIS A 211 14.15 6.20 -4.75
CA HIS A 211 14.30 7.65 -4.88
C HIS A 211 14.64 8.34 -3.55
N LEU A 212 14.21 7.78 -2.41
CA LEU A 212 14.51 8.35 -1.09
C LEU A 212 16.01 8.40 -0.80
N PHE A 213 16.79 7.47 -1.38
CA PHE A 213 18.25 7.45 -1.26
C PHE A 213 18.92 8.49 -2.15
N LYS A 214 18.33 8.79 -3.30
CA LYS A 214 18.90 9.69 -4.33
C LYS A 214 18.57 11.16 -4.10
N ILE A 215 17.49 11.45 -3.37
CA ILE A 215 17.08 12.82 -3.06
C ILE A 215 18.10 13.46 -2.13
N LEU A 216 18.58 14.65 -2.52
CA LEU A 216 19.40 15.50 -1.64
C LEU A 216 18.53 15.99 -0.47
N LYS A 217 18.98 15.71 0.76
CA LYS A 217 18.28 16.17 1.96
C LYS A 217 18.67 17.61 2.25
N LEU A 218 17.67 18.41 2.63
CA LEU A 218 17.90 19.74 3.18
C LEU A 218 18.68 19.63 4.50
N LYS A 219 19.29 20.71 4.93
CA LYS A 219 19.75 20.80 6.32
C LYS A 219 18.55 20.75 7.25
N ARG A 220 18.74 20.21 8.47
CA ARG A 220 17.63 20.06 9.43
C ARG A 220 16.92 21.39 9.70
N GLU A 221 17.69 22.44 9.96
CA GLU A 221 17.16 23.78 10.25
C GLU A 221 16.31 24.33 9.09
N GLU A 222 16.79 24.18 7.85
CA GLU A 222 16.09 24.62 6.64
C GLU A 222 14.77 23.85 6.47
N PHE A 223 14.78 22.54 6.72
CA PHE A 223 13.58 21.72 6.64
C PHE A 223 12.59 22.07 7.74
N LEU A 224 13.01 22.15 9.00
CA LEU A 224 12.14 22.52 10.12
C LEU A 224 11.52 23.91 9.89
N GLN A 225 12.31 24.89 9.45
CA GLN A 225 11.79 26.22 9.13
C GLN A 225 10.74 26.18 8.00
N SER A 226 10.94 25.32 6.97
CA SER A 226 10.01 25.19 5.83
C SER A 226 8.63 24.66 6.24
N ILE A 227 8.54 23.91 7.36
CA ILE A 227 7.29 23.40 7.92
C ILE A 227 6.79 24.23 9.11
N GLY A 228 7.38 25.39 9.39
CA GLY A 228 6.98 26.28 10.50
C GLY A 228 7.44 25.82 11.88
N ALA A 229 8.34 24.86 11.98
CA ALA A 229 8.93 24.40 13.22
C ALA A 229 10.19 25.22 13.59
N ARG A 230 10.57 25.24 14.86
CA ARG A 230 11.82 25.86 15.32
C ARG A 230 12.98 24.88 15.17
N ALA A 231 14.19 25.40 15.05
CA ALA A 231 15.39 24.58 14.84
C ALA A 231 15.65 23.56 15.97
N GLU A 232 15.30 23.93 17.20
CA GLU A 232 15.43 23.09 18.40
C GLU A 232 14.32 22.07 18.60
N ASP A 233 13.22 22.17 17.84
CA ASP A 233 12.08 21.29 18.01
C ASP A 233 12.40 19.84 17.66
N LYS A 234 11.88 18.91 18.45
CA LYS A 234 11.77 17.52 18.08
C LYS A 234 10.65 17.36 17.05
N LEU A 235 10.97 16.75 15.90
CA LEU A 235 10.00 16.53 14.84
C LEU A 235 9.27 15.21 15.05
N ILE A 236 8.01 15.29 15.40
CA ILE A 236 7.09 14.16 15.53
C ILE A 236 6.21 14.10 14.28
N VAL A 237 6.31 13.04 13.51
CA VAL A 237 5.43 12.85 12.35
C VAL A 237 4.24 12.00 12.77
N PHE A 238 3.04 12.55 12.64
CA PHE A 238 1.80 11.82 12.87
C PHE A 238 1.12 11.48 11.54
N ALA A 239 0.92 10.18 11.30
CA ALA A 239 0.21 9.66 10.12
C ALA A 239 -1.15 9.09 10.54
N PRO A 240 -2.24 9.86 10.34
CA PRO A 240 -3.60 9.44 10.69
C PRO A 240 -4.07 8.27 9.81
N ALA A 241 -5.08 7.52 10.27
CA ALA A 241 -5.73 6.47 9.50
C ALA A 241 -6.47 7.01 8.27
N GLY A 242 -6.97 8.25 8.38
CA GLY A 242 -7.77 8.89 7.37
C GLY A 242 -9.26 8.50 7.43
N ARG A 243 -10.11 9.41 6.94
CA ARG A 243 -11.59 9.35 7.08
C ARG A 243 -12.25 8.04 6.65
N LYS A 244 -11.60 7.27 5.77
CA LYS A 244 -12.16 6.01 5.27
C LYS A 244 -11.97 4.84 6.23
N LEU A 245 -10.91 4.87 7.02
CA LEU A 245 -10.56 3.78 7.93
C LEU A 245 -11.00 4.08 9.37
N PHE A 246 -10.86 5.34 9.79
CA PHE A 246 -11.17 5.79 11.13
C PHE A 246 -11.64 7.25 11.10
N ASP A 247 -12.63 7.61 11.91
CA ASP A 247 -13.26 8.94 11.89
C ASP A 247 -12.90 9.80 13.12
N LYS A 248 -11.92 9.36 13.92
CA LYS A 248 -11.51 10.00 15.16
C LYS A 248 -10.04 10.41 15.23
N ASP A 249 -9.42 10.57 14.06
CA ASP A 249 -8.03 11.06 13.99
C ASP A 249 -7.86 12.41 14.71
N THR A 250 -8.92 13.24 14.77
CA THR A 250 -8.93 14.50 15.51
C THR A 250 -8.65 14.31 17.01
N GLU A 251 -9.18 13.24 17.63
CA GLU A 251 -8.96 12.98 19.06
C GLU A 251 -7.49 12.69 19.37
N PHE A 252 -6.75 12.08 18.43
CA PHE A 252 -5.30 11.90 18.58
C PHE A 252 -4.54 13.23 18.46
N CYS A 253 -4.98 14.13 17.58
CA CYS A 253 -4.40 15.47 17.50
C CYS A 253 -4.63 16.25 18.81
N GLU A 254 -5.80 16.11 19.43
CA GLU A 254 -6.10 16.71 20.74
C GLU A 254 -5.18 16.12 21.83
N ILE A 255 -5.02 14.81 21.88
CA ILE A 255 -4.14 14.13 22.83
C ILE A 255 -2.70 14.63 22.69
N LEU A 256 -2.19 14.75 21.46
CA LEU A 256 -0.84 15.24 21.18
C LEU A 256 -0.69 16.72 21.56
N SER A 257 -1.67 17.57 21.21
CA SER A 257 -1.66 18.99 21.56
C SER A 257 -1.66 19.19 23.07
N ASP A 258 -2.58 18.53 23.77
CA ASP A 258 -2.69 18.60 25.22
C ASP A 258 -1.39 18.16 25.91
N ALA A 259 -0.77 17.08 25.43
CA ALA A 259 0.47 16.58 26.00
C ALA A 259 1.63 17.57 25.83
N ILE A 260 1.72 18.25 24.67
CA ILE A 260 2.73 19.29 24.42
C ILE A 260 2.46 20.53 25.29
N GLU A 261 1.22 21.03 25.30
CA GLU A 261 0.84 22.26 26.02
C GLU A 261 0.96 22.10 27.56
N ARG A 262 0.75 20.90 28.08
CA ARG A 262 0.92 20.58 29.50
C ARG A 262 2.36 20.25 29.90
N GLY A 263 3.30 20.22 28.94
CA GLY A 263 4.68 19.84 29.20
C GLY A 263 4.86 18.35 29.55
N GLU A 264 3.92 17.50 29.16
CA GLU A 264 4.02 16.04 29.35
C GLU A 264 5.03 15.42 28.39
N ILE A 265 5.35 16.09 27.27
CA ILE A 265 6.40 15.72 26.33
C ILE A 265 7.70 16.45 26.71
N LYS A 266 8.77 15.66 26.83
CA LYS A 266 10.09 16.19 27.21
C LYS A 266 10.71 16.99 26.08
N GLY A 267 11.01 18.24 26.35
CA GLY A 267 11.57 19.20 25.40
C GLY A 267 10.52 19.85 24.51
N SER A 268 11.01 20.63 23.56
CA SER A 268 10.17 21.30 22.56
C SER A 268 9.86 20.35 21.41
N ALA A 269 8.63 20.32 20.95
CA ALA A 269 8.21 19.41 19.88
C ALA A 269 7.29 20.10 18.87
N HIS A 270 7.44 19.72 17.61
CA HIS A 270 6.55 20.09 16.51
C HIS A 270 5.95 18.85 15.88
N VAL A 271 4.64 18.83 15.69
CA VAL A 271 3.90 17.71 15.10
C VAL A 271 3.59 18.02 13.64
N LEU A 272 4.18 17.24 12.74
CA LEU A 272 3.87 17.27 11.33
C LEU A 272 2.83 16.18 11.05
N ILE A 273 1.60 16.58 10.77
CA ILE A 273 0.53 15.66 10.39
C ILE A 273 0.59 15.43 8.89
N ARG A 274 0.90 14.20 8.49
CA ARG A 274 0.91 13.81 7.08
C ARG A 274 -0.31 12.99 6.74
N ASN A 275 -1.29 13.61 6.11
CA ASN A 275 -2.51 12.96 5.68
C ASN A 275 -2.29 11.86 4.64
N HIS A 276 -3.19 10.88 4.63
CA HIS A 276 -3.21 9.86 3.58
C HIS A 276 -3.65 10.49 2.25
N PRO A 277 -2.88 10.34 1.13
CA PRO A 277 -3.19 10.99 -0.15
C PRO A 277 -4.61 10.74 -0.66
N GLY A 278 -5.09 9.50 -0.55
CA GLY A 278 -6.40 9.09 -1.11
C GLY A 278 -7.60 9.30 -0.18
N HIS A 279 -7.39 9.54 1.13
CA HIS A 279 -8.50 9.71 2.10
C HIS A 279 -8.08 10.57 3.27
N PRO A 280 -7.76 11.85 3.04
CA PRO A 280 -7.30 12.74 4.09
C PRO A 280 -8.33 12.84 5.22
N ALA A 281 -7.86 12.88 6.46
CA ALA A 281 -8.67 13.28 7.60
C ALA A 281 -8.92 14.79 7.55
N ASN A 282 -10.07 15.25 8.02
CA ASN A 282 -10.36 16.69 8.12
C ASN A 282 -9.73 17.27 9.38
N LEU A 283 -8.49 17.74 9.26
CA LEU A 283 -7.67 18.20 10.37
C LEU A 283 -7.22 19.67 10.24
N ASP A 284 -7.76 20.42 9.28
CA ASP A 284 -7.31 21.79 8.96
C ASP A 284 -7.38 22.77 10.13
N ILE A 285 -8.26 22.51 11.10
CA ILE A 285 -8.38 23.30 12.35
C ILE A 285 -7.08 23.32 13.15
N TRP A 286 -6.24 22.29 13.00
CA TRP A 286 -4.98 22.15 13.76
C TRP A 286 -3.85 23.01 13.22
N ASN A 287 -3.92 23.48 11.96
CA ASN A 287 -2.96 24.46 11.40
C ASN A 287 -2.91 25.80 12.16
N LYS A 288 -3.90 26.06 13.00
CA LYS A 288 -3.94 27.27 13.85
C LYS A 288 -3.09 27.15 15.13
N ARG A 289 -2.58 25.96 15.43
CA ARG A 289 -1.71 25.70 16.58
C ARG A 289 -0.25 25.84 16.15
N SER A 290 0.54 26.62 16.89
CA SER A 290 1.93 26.93 16.54
C SER A 290 2.88 25.72 16.48
N HIS A 291 2.50 24.62 17.12
CA HIS A 291 3.26 23.38 17.14
C HIS A 291 2.69 22.28 16.23
N PHE A 292 1.81 22.65 15.27
CA PHE A 292 1.25 21.73 14.29
C PHE A 292 1.42 22.26 12.88
N THR A 293 1.73 21.35 11.95
CA THR A 293 1.65 21.59 10.52
C THR A 293 0.94 20.41 9.86
N ILE A 294 0.02 20.68 8.92
CA ILE A 294 -0.76 19.65 8.24
C ILE A 294 -0.40 19.64 6.76
N GLU A 295 -0.15 18.45 6.25
CA GLU A 295 0.18 18.18 4.85
C GLU A 295 -0.86 17.30 4.20
N ASN A 296 -1.27 17.68 2.99
CA ASN A 296 -2.15 16.92 2.12
C ASN A 296 -1.40 16.57 0.84
N PRO A 297 -0.61 15.48 0.81
CA PRO A 297 0.23 15.13 -0.34
C PRO A 297 -0.59 14.67 -1.54
N GLY A 298 -0.08 14.93 -2.73
CA GLY A 298 -0.59 14.43 -4.00
C GLY A 298 -1.55 15.37 -4.71
N ARG A 299 -1.70 15.11 -6.02
CA ARG A 299 -2.67 15.76 -6.88
C ARG A 299 -3.89 14.87 -7.05
N THR A 300 -5.08 15.38 -6.74
CA THR A 300 -6.34 14.66 -6.86
C THR A 300 -6.94 14.83 -8.25
N PHE A 301 -7.56 13.76 -8.77
CA PHE A 301 -8.28 13.72 -10.04
C PHE A 301 -9.74 13.36 -9.77
N ASP A 302 -10.66 14.27 -10.06
CA ASP A 302 -12.07 14.08 -9.80
C ASP A 302 -12.71 13.04 -10.74
N GLY A 303 -13.70 12.31 -10.21
CA GLY A 303 -14.54 11.40 -10.99
C GLY A 303 -13.92 10.03 -11.31
N LEU A 304 -12.76 9.68 -10.76
CA LEU A 304 -12.15 8.38 -10.93
C LEU A 304 -12.61 7.40 -9.83
N THR A 305 -12.79 6.13 -10.21
CA THR A 305 -13.27 5.08 -9.29
C THR A 305 -12.17 4.46 -8.44
N SER A 306 -10.91 4.64 -8.84
CA SER A 306 -9.75 4.13 -8.11
C SER A 306 -8.56 5.07 -8.28
N ARG A 307 -7.77 5.23 -7.21
CA ARG A 307 -6.55 6.03 -7.23
C ARG A 307 -6.79 7.46 -7.73
N GLU A 308 -7.68 8.17 -7.06
CA GLU A 308 -8.00 9.56 -7.36
C GLU A 308 -6.80 10.51 -7.20
N THR A 309 -5.73 10.06 -6.54
CA THR A 309 -4.57 10.89 -6.21
C THR A 309 -3.27 10.28 -6.74
N GLU A 310 -2.44 11.09 -7.37
CA GLU A 310 -1.06 10.76 -7.76
C GLU A 310 -0.08 11.64 -6.99
N LEU A 311 1.02 11.02 -6.52
CA LEU A 311 2.11 11.74 -5.86
C LEU A 311 3.00 12.41 -6.90
N THR A 312 3.43 13.63 -6.61
CA THR A 312 4.36 14.40 -7.43
C THR A 312 5.82 14.16 -7.01
N ASN A 313 6.75 14.68 -7.81
CA ASN A 313 8.17 14.68 -7.41
C ASN A 313 8.40 15.52 -6.16
N ASP A 314 7.70 16.64 -6.01
CA ASP A 314 7.81 17.52 -4.84
C ASP A 314 7.30 16.81 -3.58
N ASP A 315 6.19 16.06 -3.67
CA ASP A 315 5.71 15.22 -2.57
C ASP A 315 6.76 14.17 -2.16
N SER A 316 7.49 13.63 -3.13
CA SER A 316 8.54 12.65 -2.90
C SER A 316 9.76 13.26 -2.22
N VAL A 317 10.18 14.44 -2.65
CA VAL A 317 11.27 15.22 -2.03
C VAL A 317 10.90 15.59 -0.60
N HIS A 318 9.67 16.06 -0.40
CA HIS A 318 9.18 16.44 0.91
C HIS A 318 9.10 15.23 1.85
N LEU A 319 8.55 14.10 1.38
CA LEU A 319 8.51 12.85 2.16
C LEU A 319 9.91 12.38 2.57
N ALA A 320 10.89 12.46 1.66
CA ALA A 320 12.26 12.07 1.97
C ALA A 320 12.87 12.90 3.11
N ASN A 321 12.65 14.23 3.08
CA ASN A 321 13.09 15.11 4.14
C ASN A 321 12.32 14.89 5.45
N THR A 322 11.00 14.71 5.37
CA THR A 322 10.16 14.38 6.52
C THR A 322 10.67 13.14 7.25
N LEU A 323 10.86 12.04 6.53
CA LEU A 323 11.35 10.79 7.10
C LEU A 323 12.79 10.91 7.60
N TYR A 324 13.66 11.62 6.86
CA TYR A 324 15.06 11.78 7.23
C TYR A 324 15.24 12.60 8.52
N HIS A 325 14.45 13.65 8.69
CA HIS A 325 14.54 14.57 9.83
C HIS A 325 13.64 14.21 11.01
N ALA A 326 12.67 13.31 10.83
CA ALA A 326 11.81 12.87 11.94
C ALA A 326 12.63 12.32 13.12
N ASP A 327 12.28 12.72 14.32
CA ASP A 327 12.78 12.12 15.56
C ASP A 327 11.90 10.94 15.99
N LEU A 328 10.61 10.99 15.64
CA LEU A 328 9.63 9.98 15.99
C LEU A 328 8.51 9.92 14.93
N ILE A 329 8.08 8.71 14.60
CA ILE A 329 6.90 8.47 13.75
C ILE A 329 5.79 7.85 14.60
N ILE A 330 4.60 8.46 14.58
CA ILE A 330 3.38 7.93 15.17
C ILE A 330 2.40 7.65 14.06
N TYR A 331 1.82 6.48 14.02
CA TYR A 331 0.89 6.14 12.94
C TYR A 331 -0.27 5.27 13.40
N VAL A 332 -1.33 5.33 12.60
CA VAL A 332 -2.56 4.56 12.80
C VAL A 332 -2.80 3.78 11.50
N ALA A 333 -2.62 2.48 11.50
CA ALA A 333 -2.93 1.58 10.37
C ALA A 333 -2.54 2.11 8.96
N THR A 334 -1.34 2.66 8.81
CA THR A 334 -0.82 3.18 7.53
C THR A 334 0.52 2.56 7.17
N THR A 335 0.93 2.69 5.89
CA THR A 335 2.25 2.25 5.40
C THR A 335 3.41 3.09 5.93
N MET A 336 3.14 4.19 6.63
CA MET A 336 4.16 5.06 7.23
C MET A 336 5.10 4.29 8.17
N GLY A 337 4.59 3.21 8.81
CA GLY A 337 5.42 2.30 9.59
C GLY A 337 6.51 1.61 8.78
N LEU A 338 6.26 1.28 7.50
CA LEU A 338 7.27 0.74 6.59
C LEU A 338 8.18 1.85 6.04
N ASP A 339 7.60 2.99 5.67
CA ASP A 339 8.33 4.13 5.15
C ASP A 339 9.40 4.61 6.16
N SER A 340 9.07 4.60 7.45
CA SER A 340 9.98 4.99 8.54
C SER A 340 11.22 4.11 8.68
N LEU A 341 11.12 2.83 8.28
CA LEU A 341 12.23 1.87 8.35
C LEU A 341 13.36 2.21 7.39
N VAL A 342 13.08 2.96 6.30
CA VAL A 342 14.11 3.37 5.33
C VAL A 342 15.26 4.11 6.02
N PHE A 343 14.93 4.97 7.00
CA PHE A 343 15.88 5.77 7.76
C PHE A 343 15.98 5.36 9.24
N ASP A 344 15.57 4.14 9.59
CA ASP A 344 15.65 3.57 10.95
C ASP A 344 14.98 4.46 12.03
N LYS A 345 13.83 5.03 11.74
CA LYS A 345 13.16 5.93 12.69
C LYS A 345 12.42 5.17 13.78
N PRO A 346 12.50 5.64 15.04
CA PRO A 346 11.63 5.16 16.11
C PRO A 346 10.16 5.32 15.71
N GLN A 347 9.33 4.33 16.07
CA GLN A 347 7.95 4.34 15.63
C GLN A 347 6.98 3.81 16.69
N ILE A 348 5.83 4.45 16.80
CA ILE A 348 4.75 4.08 17.68
C ILE A 348 3.50 3.82 16.85
N ILE A 349 2.87 2.67 17.05
CA ILE A 349 1.56 2.37 16.48
C ILE A 349 0.47 2.58 17.52
N VAL A 350 -0.53 3.37 17.17
CA VAL A 350 -1.67 3.66 18.07
C VAL A 350 -2.66 2.49 18.01
N ASN A 351 -2.97 1.90 19.16
CA ASN A 351 -3.85 0.74 19.31
C ASN A 351 -5.04 0.99 20.24
N PHE A 352 -5.50 2.24 20.34
CA PHE A 352 -6.69 2.62 21.10
C PHE A 352 -7.54 3.60 20.29
N ASP A 353 -8.80 3.80 20.68
CA ASP A 353 -9.80 4.49 19.86
C ASP A 353 -9.99 5.97 20.18
N GLY A 354 -8.98 6.63 20.73
CA GLY A 354 -9.08 8.00 21.26
C GLY A 354 -9.59 8.00 22.69
N TYR A 355 -10.52 8.92 23.04
CA TYR A 355 -11.02 9.06 24.41
C TYR A 355 -12.00 7.96 24.84
N LYS A 356 -12.65 7.26 23.90
CA LYS A 356 -13.66 6.26 24.20
C LYS A 356 -13.39 4.97 23.41
N GLU A 357 -13.33 3.88 24.14
CA GLU A 357 -13.26 2.54 23.54
C GLU A 357 -14.49 2.26 22.67
N ARG A 358 -14.27 1.60 21.52
CA ARG A 358 -15.28 1.21 20.54
C ARG A 358 -15.45 -0.29 20.47
N PHE A 359 -16.61 -0.70 19.99
CA PHE A 359 -16.78 -2.10 19.61
C PHE A 359 -15.71 -2.51 18.59
N TYR A 360 -15.19 -3.71 18.70
CA TYR A 360 -14.10 -4.23 17.86
C TYR A 360 -14.29 -3.95 16.37
N THR A 361 -15.52 -4.08 15.85
CA THR A 361 -15.84 -3.81 14.44
C THR A 361 -15.74 -2.34 14.02
N GLN A 362 -15.57 -1.43 14.96
CA GLN A 362 -15.38 0.00 14.72
C GLN A 362 -14.04 0.51 15.26
N SER A 363 -13.33 -0.34 16.01
CA SER A 363 -12.05 -0.02 16.65
C SER A 363 -10.90 -0.09 15.66
N ILE A 364 -9.89 0.77 15.88
CA ILE A 364 -8.64 0.73 15.16
C ILE A 364 -7.88 -0.58 15.38
N ARG A 365 -8.08 -1.22 16.52
CA ARG A 365 -7.44 -2.50 16.91
C ARG A 365 -7.63 -3.60 15.85
N ARG A 366 -8.74 -3.60 15.11
CA ARG A 366 -9.00 -4.60 14.06
C ARG A 366 -7.95 -4.63 12.94
N TYR A 367 -7.31 -3.48 12.66
CA TYR A 367 -6.27 -3.40 11.64
C TYR A 367 -4.97 -4.05 12.09
N HIS A 368 -4.68 -4.00 13.40
CA HIS A 368 -3.49 -4.65 13.97
C HIS A 368 -3.64 -6.16 14.03
N ASP A 369 -4.87 -6.67 13.97
CA ASP A 369 -5.16 -8.10 13.89
C ASP A 369 -5.09 -8.68 12.48
N GLU A 370 -4.87 -7.85 11.47
CA GLU A 370 -4.66 -8.31 10.10
C GLU A 370 -3.37 -9.12 9.99
N ASP A 371 -3.38 -10.17 9.16
CA ASP A 371 -2.32 -11.19 9.11
C ASP A 371 -0.94 -10.59 8.86
N HIS A 372 -0.83 -9.65 7.91
CA HIS A 372 0.42 -8.95 7.61
C HIS A 372 0.89 -8.03 8.75
N MET A 373 -0.05 -7.36 9.44
CA MET A 373 0.26 -6.48 10.57
C MET A 373 0.78 -7.29 11.76
N LYS A 374 0.13 -8.40 12.12
CA LYS A 374 0.61 -9.30 13.19
C LYS A 374 2.03 -9.78 12.94
N LYS A 375 2.32 -10.19 11.70
CA LYS A 375 3.68 -10.61 11.32
C LYS A 375 4.69 -9.49 11.52
N MET A 376 4.38 -8.28 11.05
CA MET A 376 5.26 -7.13 11.19
C MET A 376 5.47 -6.77 12.68
N LEU A 377 4.40 -6.65 13.46
CA LEU A 377 4.48 -6.26 14.86
C LEU A 377 5.24 -7.29 15.73
N SER A 378 5.20 -8.58 15.37
CA SER A 378 5.93 -9.63 16.08
C SER A 378 7.46 -9.50 15.98
N LEU A 379 7.99 -8.65 15.10
CA LEU A 379 9.43 -8.42 14.91
C LEU A 379 10.03 -7.48 15.97
N GLY A 380 9.19 -6.79 16.77
CA GLY A 380 9.64 -6.02 17.93
C GLY A 380 10.30 -4.67 17.63
N GLY A 381 10.09 -4.13 16.41
CA GLY A 381 10.64 -2.82 16.00
C GLY A 381 9.69 -1.63 16.18
N VAL A 382 8.49 -1.88 16.73
CA VAL A 382 7.42 -0.89 16.90
C VAL A 382 6.91 -0.96 18.33
N ARG A 383 6.78 0.19 18.99
CA ARG A 383 6.05 0.27 20.25
C ARG A 383 4.56 0.43 19.99
N ARG A 384 3.74 -0.38 20.64
CA ARG A 384 2.30 -0.29 20.58
C ARG A 384 1.80 0.51 21.77
N ALA A 385 1.03 1.56 21.52
CA ALA A 385 0.36 2.34 22.54
C ALA A 385 -1.10 1.88 22.66
N ASP A 386 -1.45 1.28 23.79
CA ASP A 386 -2.80 0.77 24.08
C ASP A 386 -3.67 1.79 24.83
N SER A 387 -3.07 2.93 25.25
CA SER A 387 -3.76 4.05 25.93
C SER A 387 -3.06 5.38 25.62
N LYS A 388 -3.69 6.49 26.03
CA LYS A 388 -3.10 7.83 25.98
C LYS A 388 -1.79 7.88 26.78
N GLU A 389 -1.79 7.31 27.98
CA GLU A 389 -0.65 7.27 28.88
C GLU A 389 0.51 6.48 28.26
N ASP A 390 0.21 5.32 27.65
CA ASP A 390 1.22 4.52 26.93
C ASP A 390 1.80 5.29 25.75
N LEU A 391 0.99 6.06 25.01
CA LEU A 391 1.45 6.90 23.91
C LEU A 391 2.46 7.93 24.39
N ILE A 392 2.11 8.72 25.41
CA ILE A 392 2.96 9.76 25.96
C ILE A 392 4.26 9.16 26.53
N ASN A 393 4.16 8.06 27.26
CA ASN A 393 5.34 7.35 27.80
C ASN A 393 6.26 6.84 26.68
N ALA A 394 5.71 6.21 25.65
CA ALA A 394 6.48 5.71 24.51
C ALA A 394 7.16 6.85 23.74
N MET A 395 6.47 7.99 23.57
CA MET A 395 7.04 9.19 22.96
C MET A 395 8.26 9.67 23.73
N ASN A 396 8.14 9.87 25.06
CA ASN A 396 9.24 10.34 25.89
C ASN A 396 10.43 9.39 25.89
N ILE A 397 10.18 8.06 25.95
CA ILE A 397 11.22 7.04 25.88
C ILE A 397 12.00 7.14 24.57
N TYR A 398 11.34 7.25 23.43
CA TYR A 398 12.01 7.33 22.12
C TYR A 398 12.68 8.69 21.88
N LEU A 399 12.11 9.80 22.35
CA LEU A 399 12.72 11.12 22.23
C LEU A 399 14.01 11.24 23.06
N GLU A 400 14.10 10.52 24.20
CA GLU A 400 15.33 10.43 25.00
C GLU A 400 16.33 9.42 24.45
N ASN A 401 15.86 8.27 23.97
CA ASN A 401 16.71 7.19 23.45
C ASN A 401 16.19 6.66 22.12
N PRO A 402 16.47 7.33 21.00
CA PRO A 402 16.00 6.91 19.67
C PRO A 402 16.58 5.58 19.17
N SER A 403 17.68 5.11 19.78
CA SER A 403 18.30 3.82 19.44
C SER A 403 17.60 2.61 20.06
N LEU A 404 16.71 2.85 21.02
CA LEU A 404 15.95 1.76 21.64
C LEU A 404 15.13 1.02 20.58
N ASP A 405 15.04 -0.30 20.71
CA ASP A 405 14.35 -1.22 19.79
C ASP A 405 14.95 -1.25 18.35
N ASN A 406 16.18 -0.72 18.14
CA ASN A 406 16.84 -0.71 16.83
C ASN A 406 17.05 -2.12 16.24
N LYS A 407 17.32 -3.14 17.08
CA LYS A 407 17.42 -4.54 16.62
C LYS A 407 16.10 -5.03 16.01
N GLY A 408 14.98 -4.70 16.64
CA GLY A 408 13.65 -5.01 16.12
C GLY A 408 13.39 -4.29 14.79
N ARG A 409 13.72 -2.99 14.69
CA ARG A 409 13.61 -2.23 13.43
C ARG A 409 14.52 -2.79 12.34
N GLU A 410 15.70 -3.27 12.67
CA GLU A 410 16.59 -3.95 11.72
C GLU A 410 15.96 -5.24 11.20
N HIS A 411 15.37 -6.06 12.08
CA HIS A 411 14.63 -7.26 11.66
C HIS A 411 13.45 -6.90 10.74
N MET A 412 12.67 -5.89 11.11
CA MET A 412 11.57 -5.40 10.26
C MET A 412 12.08 -4.93 8.90
N ARG A 413 13.14 -4.13 8.86
CA ARG A 413 13.75 -3.65 7.62
C ARG A 413 14.19 -4.80 6.71
N LYS A 414 14.90 -5.79 7.26
CA LYS A 414 15.34 -6.97 6.50
C LYS A 414 14.16 -7.78 5.96
N GLN A 415 13.10 -7.95 6.74
CA GLN A 415 11.95 -8.75 6.32
C GLN A 415 10.97 -8.01 5.40
N GLN A 416 10.74 -6.71 5.63
CA GLN A 416 9.73 -5.94 4.90
C GLN A 416 10.30 -5.19 3.70
N LEU A 417 11.50 -4.61 3.83
CA LEU A 417 12.14 -3.88 2.74
C LEU A 417 13.11 -4.76 1.94
N TYR A 418 13.56 -5.87 2.52
CA TYR A 418 14.52 -6.81 1.92
C TYR A 418 15.87 -6.12 1.67
N LEU A 419 16.22 -5.84 0.40
CA LEU A 419 17.38 -5.05 0.04
C LEU A 419 16.98 -3.55 0.07
N ASN A 420 17.41 -2.86 1.13
CA ASN A 420 17.15 -1.43 1.31
C ASN A 420 18.36 -0.61 0.84
N ASP A 421 18.69 -0.73 -0.46
CA ASP A 421 19.93 -0.22 -1.07
C ASP A 421 19.73 0.79 -2.21
N GLY A 422 18.47 1.14 -2.53
CA GLY A 422 18.13 2.11 -3.57
C GLY A 422 18.26 1.57 -5.01
N HIS A 423 18.34 0.26 -5.21
CA HIS A 423 18.52 -0.40 -6.52
C HIS A 423 17.40 -1.38 -6.91
N ALA A 424 16.24 -1.35 -6.23
CA ALA A 424 15.14 -2.24 -6.54
C ALA A 424 14.59 -2.02 -7.95
N ALA A 425 14.42 -0.77 -8.38
CA ALA A 425 13.97 -0.44 -9.73
C ALA A 425 14.95 -0.93 -10.81
N GLU A 426 16.25 -0.90 -10.53
CA GLU A 426 17.29 -1.43 -11.44
C GLU A 426 17.17 -2.94 -11.59
N ARG A 427 16.97 -3.66 -10.49
CA ARG A 427 16.75 -5.13 -10.52
C ARG A 427 15.51 -5.49 -11.30
N ILE A 428 14.41 -4.73 -11.15
CA ILE A 428 13.18 -4.91 -11.91
C ILE A 428 13.43 -4.68 -13.41
N ALA A 429 14.06 -3.56 -13.76
CA ALA A 429 14.33 -3.24 -15.17
C ALA A 429 15.21 -4.33 -15.84
N LYS A 430 16.29 -4.75 -15.17
CA LYS A 430 17.14 -5.85 -15.65
C LYS A 430 16.37 -7.16 -15.83
N HIS A 431 15.49 -7.49 -14.89
CA HIS A 431 14.65 -8.68 -14.99
C HIS A 431 13.69 -8.62 -16.19
N ILE A 432 13.05 -7.48 -16.43
CA ILE A 432 12.18 -7.26 -17.59
C ILE A 432 12.97 -7.39 -18.88
N LEU A 433 14.12 -6.71 -18.98
CA LEU A 433 14.98 -6.72 -20.17
C LEU A 433 15.46 -8.13 -20.52
N SER A 434 15.85 -8.93 -19.53
CA SER A 434 16.29 -10.33 -19.74
C SER A 434 15.18 -11.26 -20.26
N ARG A 435 13.94 -10.80 -20.35
CA ARG A 435 12.80 -11.54 -20.89
C ARG A 435 12.41 -11.09 -22.30
N VAL A 436 12.96 -9.95 -22.75
CA VAL A 436 12.76 -9.43 -24.11
C VAL A 436 13.89 -9.88 -25.03
N PHE A 437 15.10 -9.95 -24.51
CA PHE A 437 16.34 -10.35 -25.18
C PHE A 437 16.87 -11.66 -24.58
#